data_73c495f56155fe6614eb2eff36987e03
#
_entry.id   73c495f56155fe6614eb2eff36987e03
#
_cell.length_a   1.000
_cell.length_b   1.000
_cell.length_c   1.000
_cell.angle_alpha   90.00
_cell.angle_beta   90.00
_cell.angle_gamma   90.00
#
_symmetry.space_group_name_H-M   'P 1'
#
loop_
_entity.id
_entity.type
_entity.pdbx_description
1 polymer ?
#
loop_
_entity_poly.entity_id
_entity_poly.type
_entity_poly.pdbx_seq_one_letter_code
_entity_poly.pdbx_strand_id
1 'polypeptide(L)'
;MGENNWRLSFKDKAYDYFNRTIELLRGSKEMREMMLLSYYYGAEMSFLMNDSRIDEALKVGFEREKQIKRLKEVPQISEDYVDGQYSYLYAKLAYIYCMEKKYEKAEQYYQKYLSKKESHTPDGKMYSVPYLALSGQYEKVIDNCRGFKELMRTQQDTLNEQYLTVLRQEVKAYLGMHKYKEAAEIRETILTITDSINTRDRNN
;
A
#
# COMPACT_ATOMS: atom_id res chain seq x y z
N MET A 1 -32.03 -4.34 2.48
CA MET A 1 -31.90 -3.11 1.68
C MET A 1 -31.19 -1.96 2.44
N GLY A 2 -31.30 -1.82 3.76
CA GLY A 2 -30.69 -0.72 4.53
C GLY A 2 -29.16 -0.71 4.62
N GLU A 3 -28.52 -1.87 4.80
CA GLU A 3 -27.05 -1.95 4.94
C GLU A 3 -26.27 -1.62 3.65
N ASN A 4 -26.79 -1.96 2.49
CA ASN A 4 -26.15 -1.63 1.21
C ASN A 4 -26.19 -0.12 0.92
N ASN A 5 -27.29 0.56 1.26
CA ASN A 5 -27.39 2.01 1.08
C ASN A 5 -26.46 2.78 2.03
N TRP A 6 -26.24 2.26 3.23
CA TRP A 6 -25.30 2.87 4.19
C TRP A 6 -23.85 2.82 3.69
N ARG A 7 -23.42 1.67 3.21
CA ARG A 7 -22.06 1.51 2.65
C ARG A 7 -21.83 2.36 1.40
N LEU A 8 -22.82 2.43 0.51
CA LEU A 8 -22.76 3.29 -0.69
C LEU A 8 -22.67 4.78 -0.31
N SER A 9 -23.50 5.25 0.65
CA SER A 9 -23.45 6.66 1.07
C SER A 9 -22.15 7.07 1.77
N PHE A 10 -21.46 6.15 2.42
CA PHE A 10 -20.14 6.41 3.00
C PHE A 10 -19.06 6.51 1.92
N LYS A 11 -19.11 5.67 0.88
CA LYS A 11 -18.17 5.71 -0.22
C LYS A 11 -18.27 7.01 -1.01
N ASP A 12 -19.50 7.41 -1.38
CA ASP A 12 -19.73 8.65 -2.11
C ASP A 12 -19.24 9.86 -1.31
N LYS A 13 -19.49 9.90 -0.01
CA LYS A 13 -18.95 10.94 0.87
C LYS A 13 -17.42 10.92 0.93
N ALA A 14 -16.78 9.75 0.98
CA ALA A 14 -15.34 9.65 0.99
C ALA A 14 -14.74 10.21 -0.31
N TYR A 15 -15.31 9.88 -1.47
CA TYR A 15 -14.89 10.46 -2.75
C TYR A 15 -15.12 11.98 -2.83
N ASP A 16 -16.24 12.48 -2.32
CA ASP A 16 -16.50 13.91 -2.24
C ASP A 16 -15.45 14.63 -1.38
N TYR A 17 -15.07 14.05 -0.23
CA TYR A 17 -13.99 14.57 0.60
C TYR A 17 -12.63 14.55 -0.11
N PHE A 18 -12.27 13.47 -0.79
CA PHE A 18 -11.02 13.42 -1.56
C PHE A 18 -11.00 14.49 -2.64
N ASN A 19 -12.05 14.58 -3.45
CA ASN A 19 -12.15 15.56 -4.53
C ASN A 19 -12.04 17.00 -4.00
N ARG A 20 -12.81 17.36 -2.97
CA ARG A 20 -12.75 18.70 -2.35
C ARG A 20 -11.37 19.02 -1.78
N THR A 21 -10.75 18.06 -1.07
CA THR A 21 -9.42 18.27 -0.49
C THR A 21 -8.36 18.43 -1.58
N ILE A 22 -8.40 17.62 -2.61
CA ILE A 22 -7.50 17.70 -3.75
C ILE A 22 -7.66 19.04 -4.47
N GLU A 23 -8.90 19.49 -4.72
CA GLU A 23 -9.16 20.80 -5.35
C GLU A 23 -8.64 21.97 -4.50
N LEU A 24 -8.81 21.93 -3.18
CA LEU A 24 -8.30 22.97 -2.27
C LEU A 24 -6.77 23.03 -2.27
N LEU A 25 -6.09 21.90 -2.37
CA LEU A 25 -4.63 21.83 -2.36
C LEU A 25 -4.00 22.02 -3.75
N ARG A 26 -4.80 21.87 -4.82
CA ARG A 26 -4.33 21.97 -6.20
C ARG A 26 -3.80 23.37 -6.48
N GLY A 27 -2.58 23.44 -6.99
CA GLY A 27 -1.95 24.72 -7.31
C GLY A 27 -1.21 25.39 -6.16
N SER A 28 -1.33 24.90 -4.93
CA SER A 28 -0.54 25.41 -3.82
C SER A 28 0.98 25.32 -4.08
N LYS A 29 1.71 26.31 -3.58
CA LYS A 29 3.18 26.36 -3.56
C LYS A 29 3.76 26.11 -2.17
N GLU A 30 2.91 26.02 -1.15
CA GLU A 30 3.32 25.69 0.21
C GLU A 30 3.78 24.23 0.29
N MET A 31 5.00 24.02 0.76
CA MET A 31 5.63 22.70 0.82
C MET A 31 4.72 21.65 1.51
N ARG A 32 4.17 22.01 2.67
CA ARG A 32 3.31 21.10 3.45
C ARG A 32 2.04 20.71 2.67
N GLU A 33 1.42 21.65 1.99
CA GLU A 33 0.22 21.42 1.19
C GLU A 33 0.52 20.58 -0.06
N MET A 34 1.68 20.82 -0.69
CA MET A 34 2.15 20.01 -1.81
C MET A 34 2.39 18.54 -1.39
N MET A 35 2.95 18.32 -0.20
CA MET A 35 3.14 16.97 0.37
C MET A 35 1.79 16.31 0.68
N LEU A 36 0.86 17.05 1.29
CA LEU A 36 -0.50 16.58 1.57
C LEU A 36 -1.24 16.22 0.28
N LEU A 37 -1.12 17.00 -0.77
CA LEU A 37 -1.74 16.70 -2.07
C LEU A 37 -1.23 15.35 -2.62
N SER A 38 0.09 15.09 -2.55
CA SER A 38 0.65 13.80 -2.95
C SER A 38 0.09 12.64 -2.11
N TYR A 39 -0.07 12.85 -0.80
CA TYR A 39 -0.67 11.87 0.10
C TYR A 39 -2.14 11.57 -0.29
N TYR A 40 -2.96 12.61 -0.50
CA TYR A 40 -4.37 12.44 -0.85
C TYR A 40 -4.57 11.74 -2.19
N TYR A 41 -3.76 12.04 -3.21
CA TYR A 41 -3.76 11.26 -4.45
C TYR A 41 -3.44 9.77 -4.19
N GLY A 42 -2.49 9.48 -3.30
CA GLY A 42 -2.15 8.10 -2.95
C GLY A 42 -3.27 7.37 -2.20
N ALA A 43 -4.00 8.08 -1.33
CA ALA A 43 -5.15 7.56 -0.61
C ALA A 43 -6.33 7.31 -1.56
N GLU A 44 -6.68 8.29 -2.39
CA GLU A 44 -7.75 8.16 -3.39
C GLU A 44 -7.48 7.00 -4.35
N MET A 45 -6.25 6.90 -4.87
CA MET A 45 -5.84 5.78 -5.72
C MET A 45 -6.11 4.43 -5.04
N SER A 46 -5.84 4.31 -3.73
CA SER A 46 -6.08 3.08 -2.98
C SER A 46 -7.57 2.78 -2.82
N PHE A 47 -8.39 3.79 -2.57
CA PHE A 47 -9.84 3.66 -2.49
C PHE A 47 -10.44 3.22 -3.83
N LEU A 48 -10.02 3.84 -4.93
CA LEU A 48 -10.46 3.49 -6.29
C LEU A 48 -10.08 2.05 -6.66
N MET A 49 -8.87 1.61 -6.28
CA MET A 49 -8.44 0.22 -6.45
C MET A 49 -9.34 -0.75 -5.67
N ASN A 50 -9.66 -0.45 -4.42
CA ASN A 50 -10.54 -1.28 -3.60
C ASN A 50 -11.98 -1.35 -4.14
N ASP A 51 -12.42 -0.31 -4.84
CA ASP A 51 -13.71 -0.26 -5.50
C ASP A 51 -13.69 -0.79 -6.94
N SER A 52 -12.57 -1.37 -7.37
CA SER A 52 -12.36 -1.88 -8.74
C SER A 52 -12.52 -0.82 -9.85
N ARG A 53 -12.37 0.46 -9.51
CA ARG A 53 -12.38 1.61 -10.44
C ARG A 53 -10.98 1.85 -11.00
N ILE A 54 -10.48 0.86 -11.74
CA ILE A 54 -9.05 0.76 -12.09
C ILE A 54 -8.60 1.89 -13.03
N ASP A 55 -9.40 2.25 -14.03
CA ASP A 55 -9.06 3.35 -14.96
C ASP A 55 -8.94 4.70 -14.23
N GLU A 56 -9.78 4.93 -13.23
CA GLU A 56 -9.73 6.14 -12.42
C GLU A 56 -8.53 6.12 -11.48
N ALA A 57 -8.23 4.96 -10.87
CA ALA A 57 -7.03 4.78 -10.07
C ALA A 57 -5.75 5.08 -10.87
N LEU A 58 -5.68 4.68 -12.13
CA LEU A 58 -4.57 5.01 -13.03
C LEU A 58 -4.47 6.51 -13.28
N LYS A 59 -5.61 7.19 -13.57
CA LYS A 59 -5.62 8.65 -13.77
C LYS A 59 -5.09 9.39 -12.56
N VAL A 60 -5.57 9.02 -11.37
CA VAL A 60 -5.10 9.60 -10.09
C VAL A 60 -3.61 9.29 -9.86
N GLY A 61 -3.17 8.08 -10.18
CA GLY A 61 -1.76 7.70 -10.11
C GLY A 61 -0.85 8.58 -10.97
N PHE A 62 -1.28 8.92 -12.18
CA PHE A 62 -0.53 9.83 -13.05
C PHE A 62 -0.56 11.29 -12.56
N GLU A 63 -1.67 11.76 -11.98
CA GLU A 63 -1.68 13.07 -11.33
C GLU A 63 -0.74 13.11 -10.11
N ARG A 64 -0.69 12.01 -9.35
CA ARG A 64 0.30 11.87 -8.27
C ARG A 64 1.73 11.90 -8.81
N GLU A 65 2.04 11.24 -9.92
CA GLU A 65 3.37 11.28 -10.53
C GLU A 65 3.81 12.70 -10.89
N LYS A 66 2.89 13.49 -11.47
CA LYS A 66 3.13 14.92 -11.75
C LYS A 66 3.39 15.71 -10.45
N GLN A 67 2.63 15.43 -9.40
CA GLN A 67 2.82 16.10 -8.11
C GLN A 67 4.15 15.73 -7.46
N ILE A 68 4.57 14.47 -7.50
CA ILE A 68 5.90 14.04 -7.00
C ILE A 68 7.03 14.74 -7.78
N LYS A 69 6.86 14.91 -9.10
CA LYS A 69 7.81 15.68 -9.90
C LYS A 69 7.91 17.13 -9.44
N ARG A 70 6.80 17.78 -9.11
CA ARG A 70 6.80 19.14 -8.54
C ARG A 70 7.48 19.18 -7.16
N LEU A 71 7.24 18.17 -6.31
CA LEU A 71 7.90 18.06 -5.00
C LEU A 71 9.42 17.98 -5.13
N LYS A 72 9.94 17.32 -6.16
CA LYS A 72 11.38 17.23 -6.43
C LYS A 72 12.02 18.60 -6.70
N GLU A 73 11.24 19.58 -7.17
CA GLU A 73 11.72 20.93 -7.47
C GLU A 73 11.76 21.85 -6.23
N VAL A 74 11.26 21.38 -5.08
CA VAL A 74 11.23 22.13 -3.81
C VAL A 74 12.51 21.87 -3.03
N PRO A 75 13.39 22.87 -2.83
CA PRO A 75 14.72 22.65 -2.23
C PRO A 75 14.70 22.08 -0.81
N GLN A 76 13.62 22.31 -0.06
CA GLN A 76 13.47 21.85 1.32
C GLN A 76 13.03 20.38 1.44
N ILE A 77 12.67 19.76 0.33
CA ILE A 77 12.22 18.36 0.29
C ILE A 77 13.43 17.48 -0.01
N SER A 78 13.69 16.50 0.86
CA SER A 78 14.80 15.59 0.67
C SER A 78 14.60 14.66 -0.52
N GLU A 79 15.70 14.28 -1.17
CA GLU A 79 15.68 13.29 -2.24
C GLU A 79 15.11 11.95 -1.75
N ASP A 80 15.40 11.54 -0.52
CA ASP A 80 14.91 10.29 0.05
C ASP A 80 13.38 10.31 0.21
N TYR A 81 12.79 11.45 0.60
CA TYR A 81 11.33 11.59 0.63
C TYR A 81 10.71 11.42 -0.78
N VAL A 82 11.28 12.08 -1.78
CA VAL A 82 10.81 11.98 -3.18
C VAL A 82 10.98 10.55 -3.70
N ASP A 83 12.10 9.90 -3.39
CA ASP A 83 12.37 8.51 -3.77
C ASP A 83 11.32 7.55 -3.15
N GLY A 84 10.98 7.72 -1.88
CA GLY A 84 9.92 6.96 -1.22
C GLY A 84 8.55 7.16 -1.85
N GLN A 85 8.21 8.41 -2.24
CA GLN A 85 6.95 8.70 -2.93
C GLN A 85 6.87 7.97 -4.30
N TYR A 86 7.94 7.99 -5.08
CA TYR A 86 8.02 7.25 -6.35
C TYR A 86 7.98 5.73 -6.13
N SER A 87 8.70 5.23 -5.13
CA SER A 87 8.73 3.81 -4.79
C SER A 87 7.32 3.28 -4.54
N TYR A 88 6.57 3.93 -3.67
CA TYR A 88 5.19 3.58 -3.37
C TYR A 88 4.27 3.65 -4.62
N LEU A 89 4.38 4.72 -5.41
CA LEU A 89 3.58 4.89 -6.62
C LEU A 89 3.86 3.81 -7.64
N TYR A 90 5.13 3.54 -7.94
CA TYR A 90 5.51 2.57 -8.97
C TYR A 90 5.14 1.14 -8.59
N ALA A 91 5.26 0.77 -7.31
CA ALA A 91 4.79 -0.52 -6.81
C ALA A 91 3.27 -0.68 -7.02
N LYS A 92 2.47 0.37 -6.76
CA LYS A 92 1.02 0.36 -7.02
C LYS A 92 0.68 0.29 -8.50
N LEU A 93 1.37 1.04 -9.35
CA LEU A 93 1.14 0.99 -10.80
C LEU A 93 1.50 -0.39 -11.36
N ALA A 94 2.58 -1.02 -10.90
CA ALA A 94 2.91 -2.40 -11.24
C ALA A 94 1.76 -3.35 -10.88
N TYR A 95 1.22 -3.23 -9.68
CA TYR A 95 0.09 -4.04 -9.23
C TYR A 95 -1.16 -3.83 -10.08
N ILE A 96 -1.53 -2.58 -10.37
CA ILE A 96 -2.70 -2.24 -11.20
C ILE A 96 -2.55 -2.85 -12.61
N TYR A 97 -1.43 -2.64 -13.27
CA TYR A 97 -1.22 -3.20 -14.60
C TYR A 97 -1.20 -4.73 -14.62
N CYS A 98 -0.73 -5.36 -13.54
CA CYS A 98 -0.83 -6.81 -13.37
C CYS A 98 -2.30 -7.27 -13.23
N MET A 99 -3.14 -6.55 -12.49
CA MET A 99 -4.58 -6.81 -12.40
C MET A 99 -5.28 -6.73 -13.77
N GLU A 100 -4.87 -5.77 -14.60
CA GLU A 100 -5.36 -5.62 -15.97
C GLU A 100 -4.74 -6.61 -16.98
N LYS A 101 -3.90 -7.54 -16.53
CA LYS A 101 -3.16 -8.49 -17.37
C LYS A 101 -2.23 -7.82 -18.41
N LYS A 102 -1.84 -6.56 -18.17
CA LYS A 102 -0.87 -5.80 -18.97
C LYS A 102 0.54 -6.04 -18.42
N TYR A 103 1.00 -7.29 -18.50
CA TYR A 103 2.19 -7.78 -17.79
C TYR A 103 3.48 -7.04 -18.15
N GLU A 104 3.67 -6.65 -19.42
CA GLU A 104 4.86 -5.88 -19.85
C GLU A 104 4.92 -4.51 -19.16
N LYS A 105 3.77 -3.81 -19.05
CA LYS A 105 3.70 -2.54 -18.33
C LYS A 105 3.88 -2.74 -16.82
N ALA A 106 3.28 -3.80 -16.27
CA ALA A 106 3.45 -4.15 -14.86
C ALA A 106 4.95 -4.32 -14.52
N GLU A 107 5.67 -5.10 -15.35
CA GLU A 107 7.11 -5.31 -15.18
C GLU A 107 7.90 -4.01 -15.34
N GLN A 108 7.59 -3.16 -16.33
CA GLN A 108 8.24 -1.85 -16.48
C GLN A 108 8.12 -0.98 -15.22
N TYR A 109 6.94 -0.92 -14.60
CA TYR A 109 6.74 -0.17 -13.37
C TYR A 109 7.39 -0.85 -12.16
N TYR A 110 7.44 -2.17 -12.14
CA TYR A 110 8.16 -2.90 -11.11
C TYR A 110 9.67 -2.64 -11.19
N GLN A 111 10.26 -2.58 -12.39
CA GLN A 111 11.67 -2.20 -12.57
C GLN A 111 11.93 -0.74 -12.15
N LYS A 112 11.01 0.20 -12.45
CA LYS A 112 11.09 1.57 -11.92
C LYS A 112 11.05 1.60 -10.38
N TYR A 113 10.21 0.77 -9.76
CA TYR A 113 10.17 0.62 -8.31
C TYR A 113 11.50 0.09 -7.78
N LEU A 114 12.06 -0.96 -8.37
CA LEU A 114 13.33 -1.55 -7.95
C LEU A 114 14.52 -0.58 -8.09
N SER A 115 14.43 0.43 -8.96
CA SER A 115 15.46 1.46 -9.12
C SER A 115 15.49 2.48 -7.97
N LYS A 116 14.54 2.40 -7.02
CA LYS A 116 14.41 3.31 -5.90
C LYS A 116 15.11 2.77 -4.66
N LYS A 117 15.77 3.65 -3.89
CA LYS A 117 16.46 3.27 -2.64
C LYS A 117 15.48 2.66 -1.65
N GLU A 118 14.30 3.27 -1.51
CA GLU A 118 13.25 2.81 -0.58
C GLU A 118 12.84 1.36 -0.86
N SER A 119 12.84 0.90 -2.12
CA SER A 119 12.47 -0.47 -2.48
C SER A 119 13.35 -1.55 -1.83
N HIS A 120 14.52 -1.18 -1.32
CA HIS A 120 15.47 -2.08 -0.67
C HIS A 120 15.35 -2.10 0.85
N THR A 121 14.62 -1.15 1.44
CA THR A 121 14.32 -1.13 2.88
C THR A 121 13.28 -2.19 3.25
N PRO A 122 13.21 -2.66 4.50
CA PRO A 122 12.15 -3.58 4.93
C PRO A 122 10.74 -3.03 4.69
N ASP A 123 10.50 -1.74 4.99
CA ASP A 123 9.21 -1.06 4.75
C ASP A 123 8.91 -0.97 3.25
N GLY A 124 9.87 -0.48 2.48
CA GLY A 124 9.70 -0.27 1.04
C GLY A 124 9.42 -1.55 0.28
N LYS A 125 10.04 -2.67 0.68
CA LYS A 125 9.79 -4.00 0.12
C LYS A 125 8.32 -4.41 0.24
N MET A 126 7.63 -3.99 1.30
CA MET A 126 6.21 -4.29 1.49
C MET A 126 5.32 -3.65 0.44
N TYR A 127 5.74 -2.54 -0.19
CA TYR A 127 4.94 -1.90 -1.26
C TYR A 127 4.75 -2.81 -2.47
N SER A 128 5.70 -3.68 -2.75
CA SER A 128 5.64 -4.60 -3.90
C SER A 128 4.89 -5.91 -3.62
N VAL A 129 4.58 -6.22 -2.36
CA VAL A 129 3.94 -7.49 -1.98
C VAL A 129 2.64 -7.77 -2.76
N PRO A 130 1.72 -6.81 -2.97
CA PRO A 130 0.52 -7.06 -3.77
C PRO A 130 0.83 -7.48 -5.22
N TYR A 131 1.80 -6.82 -5.87
CA TYR A 131 2.24 -7.18 -7.22
C TYR A 131 2.88 -8.56 -7.25
N LEU A 132 3.80 -8.84 -6.33
CA LEU A 132 4.50 -10.13 -6.25
C LEU A 132 3.53 -11.29 -6.01
N ALA A 133 2.55 -11.10 -5.12
CA ALA A 133 1.53 -12.10 -4.84
C ALA A 133 0.65 -12.39 -6.08
N LEU A 134 0.21 -11.32 -6.78
CA LEU A 134 -0.64 -11.45 -7.96
C LEU A 134 0.12 -12.07 -9.15
N SER A 135 1.41 -11.81 -9.26
CA SER A 135 2.29 -12.39 -10.30
C SER A 135 2.83 -13.79 -9.94
N GLY A 136 2.41 -14.37 -8.81
CA GLY A 136 2.80 -15.72 -8.38
C GLY A 136 4.23 -15.83 -7.82
N GLN A 137 4.88 -14.70 -7.53
CA GLN A 137 6.24 -14.66 -6.97
C GLN A 137 6.23 -14.83 -5.44
N TYR A 138 5.63 -15.91 -4.96
CA TYR A 138 5.32 -16.13 -3.54
C TYR A 138 6.55 -16.22 -2.63
N GLU A 139 7.67 -16.76 -3.11
CA GLU A 139 8.92 -16.79 -2.36
C GLU A 139 9.39 -15.38 -2.01
N LYS A 140 9.32 -14.44 -2.97
CA LYS A 140 9.68 -13.04 -2.73
C LYS A 140 8.71 -12.36 -1.74
N VAL A 141 7.42 -12.73 -1.78
CA VAL A 141 6.46 -12.26 -0.77
C VAL A 141 6.90 -12.70 0.62
N ILE A 142 7.24 -13.99 0.80
CA ILE A 142 7.69 -14.53 2.09
C ILE A 142 8.97 -13.83 2.57
N ASP A 143 9.94 -13.63 1.68
CA ASP A 143 11.20 -12.96 2.03
C ASP A 143 10.99 -11.50 2.45
N ASN A 144 10.14 -10.76 1.74
CA ASN A 144 9.78 -9.38 2.10
C ASN A 144 9.05 -9.32 3.45
N CYS A 145 8.08 -10.20 3.67
CA CYS A 145 7.36 -10.30 4.93
C CYS A 145 8.32 -10.66 6.09
N ARG A 146 9.27 -11.58 5.87
CA ARG A 146 10.26 -11.96 6.89
C ARG A 146 11.11 -10.75 7.32
N GLY A 147 11.67 -10.01 6.36
CA GLY A 147 12.48 -8.83 6.67
C GLY A 147 11.70 -7.75 7.42
N PHE A 148 10.44 -7.53 7.05
CA PHE A 148 9.59 -6.57 7.76
C PHE A 148 9.20 -7.03 9.16
N LYS A 149 8.87 -8.32 9.35
CA LYS A 149 8.59 -8.88 10.68
C LYS A 149 9.79 -8.77 11.63
N GLU A 150 10.99 -8.97 11.11
CA GLU A 150 12.21 -8.81 11.91
C GLU A 150 12.37 -7.35 12.37
N LEU A 151 12.14 -6.39 11.50
CA LEU A 151 12.12 -4.97 11.86
C LEU A 151 11.11 -4.69 12.97
N MET A 152 9.86 -5.15 12.84
CA MET A 152 8.82 -4.94 13.85
C MET A 152 9.12 -5.61 15.18
N ARG A 153 9.77 -6.79 15.17
CA ARG A 153 10.21 -7.47 16.39
C ARG A 153 11.31 -6.69 17.12
N THR A 154 12.26 -6.15 16.39
CA THR A 154 13.33 -5.31 16.99
C THR A 154 12.78 -4.03 17.61
N GLN A 155 11.70 -3.49 17.07
CA GLN A 155 10.97 -2.34 17.59
C GLN A 155 9.95 -2.69 18.69
N GLN A 156 9.80 -3.97 19.04
CA GLN A 156 8.78 -4.50 19.96
C GLN A 156 7.33 -4.13 19.56
N ASP A 157 7.08 -3.95 18.26
CA ASP A 157 5.80 -3.52 17.72
C ASP A 157 5.10 -4.65 16.95
N THR A 158 4.79 -5.74 17.65
CA THR A 158 4.16 -6.95 17.06
C THR A 158 2.68 -7.11 17.40
N LEU A 159 2.11 -6.25 18.26
CA LEU A 159 0.71 -6.30 18.68
C LEU A 159 -0.11 -5.20 18.03
N ASN A 160 -0.18 -5.20 16.68
CA ASN A 160 -0.93 -4.21 15.91
C ASN A 160 -1.46 -4.78 14.57
N GLU A 161 -2.36 -4.04 13.92
CA GLU A 161 -2.97 -4.43 12.65
C GLU A 161 -1.95 -4.49 11.49
N GLN A 162 -0.88 -3.74 11.55
CA GLN A 162 0.16 -3.78 10.51
C GLN A 162 0.88 -5.13 10.52
N TYR A 163 1.26 -5.62 11.71
CA TYR A 163 1.88 -6.93 11.86
C TYR A 163 0.93 -8.06 11.42
N LEU A 164 -0.35 -7.99 11.81
CA LEU A 164 -1.38 -8.93 11.35
C LEU A 164 -1.55 -8.92 9.84
N THR A 165 -1.46 -7.75 9.21
CA THR A 165 -1.53 -7.61 7.75
C THR A 165 -0.38 -8.35 7.07
N VAL A 166 0.85 -8.24 7.59
CA VAL A 166 2.02 -8.95 7.08
C VAL A 166 1.82 -10.46 7.19
N LEU A 167 1.37 -10.96 8.34
CA LEU A 167 1.08 -12.39 8.53
C LEU A 167 0.00 -12.89 7.55
N ARG A 168 -1.04 -12.09 7.30
CA ARG A 168 -2.07 -12.44 6.30
C ARG A 168 -1.51 -12.54 4.88
N GLN A 169 -0.51 -11.74 4.51
CA GLN A 169 0.16 -11.85 3.21
C GLN A 169 1.00 -13.14 3.12
N GLU A 170 1.71 -13.51 4.19
CA GLU A 170 2.41 -14.80 4.23
C GLU A 170 1.46 -16.00 4.09
N VAL A 171 0.32 -15.98 4.81
CA VAL A 171 -0.70 -17.03 4.66
C VAL A 171 -1.13 -17.17 3.21
N LYS A 172 -1.43 -16.05 2.52
CA LYS A 172 -1.82 -16.08 1.11
C LYS A 172 -0.72 -16.64 0.22
N ALA A 173 0.54 -16.28 0.48
CA ALA A 173 1.68 -16.78 -0.28
C ALA A 173 1.87 -18.29 -0.07
N TYR A 174 1.83 -18.79 1.17
CA TYR A 174 1.94 -20.20 1.44
C TYR A 174 0.78 -21.00 0.84
N LEU A 175 -0.44 -20.49 0.87
CA LEU A 175 -1.59 -21.12 0.17
C LEU A 175 -1.38 -21.17 -1.34
N GLY A 176 -0.85 -20.11 -1.95
CA GLY A 176 -0.50 -20.08 -3.37
C GLY A 176 0.59 -21.08 -3.76
N MET A 177 1.47 -21.44 -2.80
CA MET A 177 2.51 -22.45 -2.96
C MET A 177 2.03 -23.86 -2.55
N HIS A 178 0.76 -24.05 -2.20
CA HIS A 178 0.20 -25.31 -1.64
C HIS A 178 0.87 -25.78 -0.34
N LYS A 179 1.50 -24.88 0.41
CA LYS A 179 2.13 -25.13 1.71
C LYS A 179 1.13 -24.92 2.85
N TYR A 180 0.18 -25.85 2.96
CA TYR A 180 -0.98 -25.71 3.85
C TYR A 180 -0.60 -25.76 5.33
N LYS A 181 0.42 -26.53 5.70
CA LYS A 181 0.89 -26.62 7.08
C LYS A 181 1.43 -25.28 7.57
N GLU A 182 2.33 -24.68 6.82
CA GLU A 182 2.92 -23.37 7.13
C GLU A 182 1.83 -22.28 7.19
N ALA A 183 0.87 -22.32 6.27
CA ALA A 183 -0.27 -21.40 6.29
C ALA A 183 -1.13 -21.56 7.56
N ALA A 184 -1.35 -22.80 8.04
CA ALA A 184 -2.11 -23.06 9.24
C ALA A 184 -1.39 -22.57 10.50
N GLU A 185 -0.09 -22.82 10.64
CA GLU A 185 0.74 -22.35 11.76
C GLU A 185 0.70 -20.80 11.90
N ILE A 186 0.76 -20.08 10.76
CA ILE A 186 0.66 -18.62 10.80
C ILE A 186 -0.77 -18.15 11.16
N ARG A 187 -1.81 -18.86 10.73
CA ARG A 187 -3.18 -18.55 11.11
C ARG A 187 -3.41 -18.67 12.63
N GLU A 188 -2.83 -19.68 13.28
CA GLU A 188 -2.86 -19.79 14.74
C GLU A 188 -2.17 -18.60 15.41
N THR A 189 -1.02 -18.18 14.88
CA THR A 189 -0.32 -16.98 15.34
C THR A 189 -1.21 -15.73 15.21
N ILE A 190 -1.91 -15.56 14.07
CA ILE A 190 -2.85 -14.44 13.86
C ILE A 190 -3.96 -14.44 14.91
N LEU A 191 -4.54 -15.60 15.21
CA LEU A 191 -5.60 -15.70 16.23
C LEU A 191 -5.07 -15.27 17.61
N THR A 192 -3.91 -15.79 18.03
CA THR A 192 -3.28 -15.45 19.32
C THR A 192 -3.02 -13.94 19.44
N ILE A 193 -2.48 -13.31 18.39
CA ILE A 193 -2.19 -11.88 18.39
C ILE A 193 -3.50 -11.07 18.40
N THR A 194 -4.51 -11.47 17.62
CA THR A 194 -5.81 -10.82 17.59
C THR A 194 -6.48 -10.82 18.97
N ASP A 195 -6.44 -11.96 19.67
CA ASP A 195 -6.97 -12.07 21.03
C ASP A 195 -6.20 -11.17 22.01
N SER A 196 -4.89 -11.07 21.87
CA SER A 196 -4.06 -10.19 22.69
C SER A 196 -4.39 -8.71 22.48
N ILE A 197 -4.59 -8.27 21.22
CA ILE A 197 -4.99 -6.91 20.87
C ILE A 197 -6.39 -6.62 21.47
N ASN A 198 -7.34 -7.51 21.25
CA ASN A 198 -8.71 -7.35 21.76
C ASN A 198 -8.76 -7.25 23.30
N THR A 199 -7.91 -8.03 23.99
CA THR A 199 -7.80 -8.01 25.45
C THR A 199 -7.21 -6.70 25.95
N ARG A 200 -6.16 -6.20 25.29
CA ARG A 200 -5.56 -4.91 25.60
C ARG A 200 -6.57 -3.77 25.43
N ASP A 201 -7.32 -3.76 24.33
CA ASP A 201 -8.25 -2.68 23.99
C ASP A 201 -9.51 -2.67 24.89
N ARG A 202 -9.84 -3.82 25.52
CA ARG A 202 -10.92 -3.90 26.55
C ARG A 202 -10.47 -3.41 27.93
N ASN A 203 -9.16 -3.40 28.19
CA ASN A 203 -8.60 -3.04 29.50
C ASN A 203 -8.14 -1.57 29.55
N ASN A 204 -8.22 -0.82 28.44
CA ASN A 204 -7.97 0.60 28.31
C ASN A 204 -9.27 1.41 28.20
#